data_174b7e1c2e4aefd41cd61f08630152f4
#
_entry.id   174b7e1c2e4aefd41cd61f08630152f4
#
_cell.length_a   1.000
_cell.length_b   1.000
_cell.length_c   1.000
_cell.angle_alpha   90.00
_cell.angle_beta   90.00
_cell.angle_gamma   90.00
#
_symmetry.space_group_name_H-M   'P 1'
#
loop_
_entity.id
_entity.type
_entity.pdbx_description
1 polymer ?
#
loop_
_entity_poly.entity_id
_entity_poly.type
_entity_poly.pdbx_seq_one_letter_code
_entity_poly.pdbx_strand_id
1 'polypeptide(L)'
;MESDPSDDTKRWLLTGDVSIRWQVMRDLLNAPPSQWQPVQAEVGKKGWGARLLKHQDDSGRWTPRLYGKKWISTTYSLVLLRWLGLPPGHPQAVKSCLLFLDEALLDDGGINVTFSYKHSETCVTGMVLALLSWFKINDPRRELLLEFLLNEQMDDGGWNCQRDQGAVHSSFHTTISVLEGLREYVEADGERKQEVRTAESRAREFFLVHHLYRSHRTGEVSNLTFTRFSFPPRWHHDVLRTLDYFRASDAQYDERLEDPIALVLKKRLNDGRWNLQNRHPGKTFFEMEQVGRASRWNTLRALRVLDWWDRVR
;
A
#
# COMPACT_ATOMS: atom_id res chain seq x y z
N MET A 1 16.48 31.52 -18.01
CA MET A 1 16.58 30.06 -17.95
C MET A 1 15.22 29.53 -17.50
N GLU A 2 14.47 28.95 -18.41
CA GLU A 2 13.25 28.22 -18.02
C GLU A 2 13.68 27.05 -17.11
N SER A 3 13.12 26.99 -15.91
CA SER A 3 13.36 25.87 -14.99
C SER A 3 12.83 24.59 -15.62
N ASP A 4 13.57 23.49 -15.49
CA ASP A 4 13.09 22.18 -15.90
C ASP A 4 11.73 21.91 -15.22
N PRO A 5 10.66 21.58 -15.98
CA PRO A 5 9.34 21.23 -15.40
C PRO A 5 9.41 20.15 -14.31
N SER A 6 10.42 19.28 -14.36
CA SER A 6 10.72 18.28 -13.32
C SER A 6 11.10 18.94 -11.99
N ASP A 7 11.91 19.98 -12.01
CA ASP A 7 12.35 20.69 -10.80
C ASP A 7 11.22 21.50 -10.17
N ASP A 8 10.33 22.09 -10.97
CA ASP A 8 9.14 22.80 -10.49
C ASP A 8 8.16 21.84 -9.80
N THR A 9 8.00 20.64 -10.37
CA THR A 9 7.14 19.61 -9.78
C THR A 9 7.71 19.11 -8.45
N LYS A 10 9.03 18.86 -8.37
CA LYS A 10 9.69 18.45 -7.11
C LYS A 10 9.60 19.55 -6.05
N ARG A 11 9.82 20.83 -6.42
CA ARG A 11 9.62 21.97 -5.51
C ARG A 11 8.18 22.04 -4.99
N TRP A 12 7.19 21.90 -5.86
CA TRP A 12 5.78 21.87 -5.46
C TRP A 12 5.46 20.71 -4.50
N LEU A 13 6.02 19.52 -4.71
CA LEU A 13 5.88 18.40 -3.79
C LEU A 13 6.46 18.73 -2.40
N LEU A 14 7.62 19.38 -2.35
CA LEU A 14 8.28 19.77 -1.09
C LEU A 14 7.53 20.84 -0.31
N THR A 15 6.58 21.59 -0.90
CA THR A 15 5.67 22.48 -0.17
C THR A 15 4.46 21.76 0.43
N GLY A 16 4.35 20.45 0.22
CA GLY A 16 3.24 19.64 0.70
C GLY A 16 3.33 19.23 2.18
N ASP A 17 2.42 18.34 2.57
CA ASP A 17 2.42 17.75 3.91
C ASP A 17 3.76 17.06 4.22
N VAL A 18 4.11 16.99 5.49
CA VAL A 18 5.35 16.34 5.96
C VAL A 18 5.46 14.89 5.46
N SER A 19 4.33 14.20 5.31
CA SER A 19 4.25 12.82 4.77
C SER A 19 4.68 12.72 3.29
N ILE A 20 4.51 13.78 2.51
CA ILE A 20 5.00 13.90 1.14
C ILE A 20 6.49 14.26 1.16
N ARG A 21 6.85 15.29 1.93
CA ARG A 21 8.19 15.87 1.93
C ARG A 21 9.30 14.85 2.20
N TRP A 22 9.15 14.04 3.25
CA TRP A 22 10.17 13.05 3.59
C TRP A 22 10.33 11.99 2.49
N GLN A 23 9.22 11.58 1.83
CA GLN A 23 9.27 10.60 0.74
C GLN A 23 9.91 11.21 -0.52
N VAL A 24 9.63 12.46 -0.84
CA VAL A 24 10.32 13.18 -1.92
C VAL A 24 11.83 13.23 -1.67
N MET A 25 12.25 13.59 -0.45
CA MET A 25 13.66 13.63 -0.09
C MET A 25 14.33 12.26 -0.25
N ARG A 26 13.69 11.20 0.21
CA ARG A 26 14.22 9.84 0.11
C ARG A 26 14.19 9.31 -1.33
N ASP A 27 13.05 9.40 -2.02
CA ASP A 27 12.75 8.62 -3.22
C ASP A 27 13.07 9.38 -4.52
N LEU A 28 13.03 10.72 -4.53
CA LEU A 28 13.24 11.54 -5.73
C LEU A 28 14.49 12.41 -5.68
N LEU A 29 15.00 12.72 -4.48
CA LEU A 29 16.21 13.51 -4.31
C LEU A 29 17.39 12.67 -3.81
N ASN A 30 17.18 11.37 -3.52
CA ASN A 30 18.19 10.46 -2.99
C ASN A 30 18.96 11.05 -1.79
N ALA A 31 18.26 11.82 -0.95
CA ALA A 31 18.85 12.44 0.23
C ALA A 31 19.30 11.35 1.23
N PRO A 32 20.42 11.56 1.94
CA PRO A 32 20.88 10.59 2.94
C PRO A 32 19.91 10.50 4.12
N PRO A 33 19.88 9.35 4.84
CA PRO A 33 18.99 9.12 5.98
C PRO A 33 19.01 10.25 7.03
N SER A 34 20.16 10.84 7.27
CA SER A 34 20.31 11.98 8.21
C SER A 34 19.49 13.22 7.85
N GLN A 35 19.07 13.36 6.60
CA GLN A 35 18.26 14.50 6.15
C GLN A 35 16.77 14.18 6.16
N TRP A 36 16.33 13.00 5.68
CA TRP A 36 14.90 12.70 5.57
C TRP A 36 14.30 12.06 6.84
N GLN A 37 15.08 11.32 7.64
CA GLN A 37 14.58 10.71 8.88
C GLN A 37 14.04 11.72 9.88
N PRO A 38 14.70 12.88 10.14
CA PRO A 38 14.12 13.91 10.98
C PRO A 38 12.79 14.46 10.48
N VAL A 39 12.62 14.57 9.13
CA VAL A 39 11.36 14.99 8.52
C VAL A 39 10.29 13.92 8.68
N GLN A 40 10.63 12.64 8.50
CA GLN A 40 9.72 11.53 8.77
C GLN A 40 9.26 11.50 10.23
N ALA A 41 10.15 11.76 11.19
CA ALA A 41 9.84 11.79 12.62
C ALA A 41 8.76 12.84 12.98
N GLU A 42 8.54 13.83 12.13
CA GLU A 42 7.50 14.84 12.31
C GLU A 42 6.09 14.37 11.90
N VAL A 43 5.95 13.24 11.18
CA VAL A 43 4.65 12.74 10.69
C VAL A 43 3.66 12.50 11.84
N GLY A 44 4.12 12.02 13.00
CA GLY A 44 3.28 11.86 14.18
C GLY A 44 2.93 13.16 14.91
N LYS A 45 3.62 14.27 14.59
CA LYS A 45 3.50 15.55 15.31
C LYS A 45 2.80 16.63 14.50
N LYS A 46 2.85 16.55 13.16
CA LYS A 46 2.34 17.57 12.24
C LYS A 46 1.55 16.92 11.08
N GLY A 47 0.77 17.73 10.39
CA GLY A 47 0.08 17.36 9.17
C GLY A 47 -0.97 16.28 9.33
N TRP A 48 -1.13 15.45 8.32
CA TRP A 48 -2.18 14.43 8.24
C TRP A 48 -2.00 13.30 9.27
N GLY A 49 -0.76 12.88 9.53
CA GLY A 49 -0.47 11.83 10.51
C GLY A 49 -0.90 12.23 11.92
N ALA A 50 -0.47 13.41 12.39
CA ALA A 50 -0.86 13.93 13.69
C ALA A 50 -2.37 14.16 13.81
N ARG A 51 -3.02 14.66 12.73
CA ARG A 51 -4.49 14.82 12.69
C ARG A 51 -5.19 13.48 12.84
N LEU A 52 -4.70 12.43 12.22
CA LEU A 52 -5.28 11.09 12.31
C LEU A 52 -5.09 10.48 13.70
N LEU A 53 -3.90 10.62 14.29
CA LEU A 53 -3.59 10.13 15.63
C LEU A 53 -4.46 10.75 16.73
N LYS A 54 -4.87 12.01 16.58
CA LYS A 54 -5.79 12.70 17.52
C LYS A 54 -7.18 12.06 17.64
N HIS A 55 -7.58 11.24 16.68
CA HIS A 55 -8.87 10.53 16.71
C HIS A 55 -8.79 9.15 17.35
N GLN A 56 -7.60 8.71 17.76
CA GLN A 56 -7.45 7.47 18.51
C GLN A 56 -7.89 7.67 19.95
N ASP A 57 -8.66 6.73 20.48
CA ASP A 57 -9.06 6.70 21.88
C ASP A 57 -8.01 6.03 22.79
N ASP A 58 -8.24 6.06 24.10
CA ASP A 58 -7.33 5.49 25.08
C ASP A 58 -7.20 3.96 24.97
N SER A 59 -8.14 3.27 24.33
CA SER A 59 -8.02 1.83 24.05
C SER A 59 -7.08 1.51 22.88
N GLY A 60 -6.66 2.51 22.13
CA GLY A 60 -5.85 2.36 20.93
C GLY A 60 -6.68 2.23 19.64
N ARG A 61 -7.97 2.56 19.67
CA ARG A 61 -8.90 2.43 18.55
C ARG A 61 -9.31 3.78 17.97
N TRP A 62 -9.76 3.76 16.70
CA TRP A 62 -10.46 4.88 16.05
C TRP A 62 -11.96 4.68 15.98
N THR A 63 -12.43 3.46 16.18
CA THR A 63 -13.85 3.08 16.28
C THR A 63 -13.98 1.91 17.24
N PRO A 64 -15.17 1.64 17.82
CA PRO A 64 -15.35 0.55 18.78
C PRO A 64 -14.94 -0.84 18.27
N ARG A 65 -14.92 -1.05 16.94
CA ARG A 65 -14.46 -2.28 16.32
C ARG A 65 -13.18 -2.02 15.52
N LEU A 66 -12.32 -3.04 15.36
CA LEU A 66 -11.10 -2.96 14.54
C LEU A 66 -11.44 -2.68 13.07
N TYR A 67 -12.54 -3.21 12.58
CA TYR A 67 -13.10 -2.97 11.26
C TYR A 67 -14.56 -2.51 11.37
N GLY A 68 -15.04 -1.72 10.42
CA GLY A 68 -16.42 -1.20 10.46
C GLY A 68 -16.60 -0.07 9.49
N LYS A 69 -17.03 1.09 9.99
CA LYS A 69 -17.26 2.26 9.13
C LYS A 69 -16.02 2.61 8.31
N LYS A 70 -16.03 2.27 7.02
CA LYS A 70 -15.00 2.65 6.05
C LYS A 70 -15.03 4.18 5.94
N TRP A 71 -13.93 4.86 6.14
CA TRP A 71 -12.50 4.53 6.23
C TRP A 71 -11.90 5.03 7.55
N ILE A 72 -12.70 5.12 8.58
CA ILE A 72 -12.34 5.64 9.92
C ILE A 72 -12.02 4.53 10.93
N SER A 73 -12.14 3.25 10.54
CA SER A 73 -11.83 2.12 11.43
C SER A 73 -10.35 2.05 11.77
N THR A 74 -10.03 1.34 12.85
CA THR A 74 -8.65 1.12 13.31
C THR A 74 -7.77 0.54 12.21
N THR A 75 -8.26 -0.47 11.46
CA THR A 75 -7.54 -1.06 10.32
C THR A 75 -7.12 0.00 9.30
N TYR A 76 -8.08 0.78 8.78
CA TYR A 76 -7.76 1.75 7.71
C TYR A 76 -7.04 2.99 8.20
N SER A 77 -7.16 3.34 9.47
CA SER A 77 -6.36 4.41 10.10
C SER A 77 -4.89 4.01 10.18
N LEU A 78 -4.60 2.79 10.64
CA LEU A 78 -3.22 2.28 10.69
C LEU A 78 -2.62 2.09 9.30
N VAL A 79 -3.37 1.51 8.35
CA VAL A 79 -2.91 1.38 6.95
C VAL A 79 -2.59 2.76 6.37
N LEU A 80 -3.40 3.77 6.64
CA LEU A 80 -3.10 5.14 6.20
C LEU A 80 -1.86 5.70 6.89
N LEU A 81 -1.71 5.52 8.21
CA LEU A 81 -0.51 5.97 8.95
C LEU A 81 0.77 5.32 8.42
N ARG A 82 0.73 4.04 8.02
CA ARG A 82 1.86 3.39 7.34
C ARG A 82 2.19 4.09 6.02
N TRP A 83 1.22 4.36 5.14
CA TRP A 83 1.47 5.07 3.88
C TRP A 83 1.95 6.50 4.08
N LEU A 84 1.48 7.20 5.11
CA LEU A 84 1.98 8.52 5.49
C LEU A 84 3.43 8.45 5.99
N GLY A 85 3.89 7.26 6.41
CA GLY A 85 5.23 7.02 6.92
C GLY A 85 5.40 7.35 8.38
N LEU A 86 4.35 7.14 9.20
CA LEU A 86 4.50 7.20 10.64
C LEU A 86 5.68 6.32 11.07
N PRO A 87 6.65 6.84 11.87
CA PRO A 87 7.85 6.09 12.19
C PRO A 87 7.59 4.73 12.83
N PRO A 88 8.45 3.73 12.55
CA PRO A 88 8.44 2.46 13.27
C PRO A 88 8.49 2.65 14.79
N GLY A 89 7.83 1.77 15.54
CA GLY A 89 7.84 1.81 17.00
C GLY A 89 7.00 2.95 17.61
N HIS A 90 6.22 3.68 16.81
CA HIS A 90 5.35 4.76 17.37
C HIS A 90 4.33 4.17 18.37
N PRO A 91 4.29 4.66 19.64
CA PRO A 91 3.54 3.98 20.73
C PRO A 91 2.07 3.76 20.43
N GLN A 92 1.39 4.76 19.84
CA GLN A 92 -0.02 4.65 19.48
C GLN A 92 -0.27 3.61 18.39
N ALA A 93 0.63 3.48 17.40
CA ALA A 93 0.51 2.48 16.36
C ALA A 93 0.80 1.07 16.89
N VAL A 94 1.85 0.93 17.72
CA VAL A 94 2.19 -0.35 18.39
C VAL A 94 1.00 -0.86 19.19
N LYS A 95 0.41 -0.02 20.04
CA LYS A 95 -0.78 -0.37 20.85
C LYS A 95 -1.92 -0.91 19.97
N SER A 96 -2.22 -0.23 18.86
CA SER A 96 -3.30 -0.64 17.98
C SER A 96 -2.98 -1.91 17.18
N CYS A 97 -1.73 -2.12 16.81
CA CYS A 97 -1.32 -3.31 16.08
C CYS A 97 -1.50 -4.58 16.91
N LEU A 98 -1.21 -4.53 18.20
CA LEU A 98 -1.39 -5.67 19.12
C LEU A 98 -2.86 -6.10 19.23
N LEU A 99 -3.81 -5.18 19.11
CA LEU A 99 -5.23 -5.50 19.15
C LEU A 99 -5.66 -6.51 18.05
N PHE A 100 -5.01 -6.54 16.89
CA PHE A 100 -5.31 -7.53 15.86
C PHE A 100 -4.93 -8.94 16.29
N LEU A 101 -3.79 -9.07 16.96
CA LEU A 101 -3.31 -10.36 17.44
C LEU A 101 -4.12 -10.85 18.65
N ASP A 102 -4.59 -9.92 19.48
CA ASP A 102 -5.31 -10.25 20.73
C ASP A 102 -6.80 -10.52 20.49
N GLU A 103 -7.42 -9.93 19.45
CA GLU A 103 -8.87 -9.94 19.29
C GLU A 103 -9.35 -10.53 17.96
N ALA A 104 -8.49 -10.63 16.95
CA ALA A 104 -8.90 -10.99 15.59
C ALA A 104 -8.09 -12.13 14.96
N LEU A 105 -7.06 -12.62 15.62
CA LEU A 105 -6.31 -13.81 15.19
C LEU A 105 -7.16 -15.05 15.42
N LEU A 106 -7.32 -15.86 14.37
CA LEU A 106 -8.03 -17.14 14.43
C LEU A 106 -7.05 -18.33 14.53
N ASP A 107 -7.59 -19.50 14.83
CA ASP A 107 -6.81 -20.75 14.97
C ASP A 107 -6.14 -21.20 13.66
N ASP A 108 -6.63 -20.73 12.50
CA ASP A 108 -6.02 -20.97 11.19
C ASP A 108 -4.77 -20.10 10.93
N GLY A 109 -4.43 -19.21 11.85
CA GLY A 109 -3.29 -18.29 11.77
C GLY A 109 -3.54 -16.98 11.03
N GLY A 110 -4.74 -16.78 10.50
CA GLY A 110 -5.13 -15.54 9.81
C GLY A 110 -5.94 -14.59 10.68
N ILE A 111 -6.30 -13.46 10.11
CA ILE A 111 -7.04 -12.39 10.79
C ILE A 111 -8.47 -12.30 10.27
N ASN A 112 -9.45 -12.22 11.20
CA ASN A 112 -10.83 -11.90 10.89
C ASN A 112 -11.30 -10.72 11.75
N VAL A 113 -11.60 -9.61 11.10
CA VAL A 113 -12.04 -8.37 11.76
C VAL A 113 -13.51 -8.04 11.53
N THR A 114 -14.18 -8.74 10.62
CA THR A 114 -15.57 -8.40 10.27
C THR A 114 -16.59 -9.19 11.06
N PHE A 115 -16.22 -10.36 11.60
CA PHE A 115 -17.11 -11.32 12.25
C PHE A 115 -18.29 -11.79 11.38
N SER A 116 -18.33 -11.35 10.11
CA SER A 116 -19.35 -11.75 9.14
C SER A 116 -19.05 -13.10 8.50
N TYR A 117 -17.79 -13.49 8.53
CA TYR A 117 -17.26 -14.76 8.00
C TYR A 117 -16.72 -15.59 9.15
N LYS A 118 -16.72 -16.91 8.98
CA LYS A 118 -16.12 -17.84 9.95
C LYS A 118 -14.62 -18.07 9.73
N HIS A 119 -14.12 -17.62 8.60
CA HIS A 119 -12.74 -17.84 8.14
C HIS A 119 -11.95 -16.55 8.15
N SER A 120 -10.64 -16.67 8.15
CA SER A 120 -9.74 -15.53 8.07
C SER A 120 -9.85 -14.79 6.73
N GLU A 121 -9.65 -13.49 6.77
CA GLU A 121 -9.73 -12.62 5.60
C GLU A 121 -8.32 -12.40 5.04
N THR A 122 -7.98 -13.08 3.95
CA THR A 122 -6.64 -13.08 3.35
C THR A 122 -6.10 -11.67 3.08
N CYS A 123 -6.93 -10.76 2.54
CA CYS A 123 -6.49 -9.38 2.27
C CYS A 123 -6.23 -8.58 3.56
N VAL A 124 -7.01 -8.83 4.62
CA VAL A 124 -6.82 -8.18 5.93
C VAL A 124 -5.59 -8.75 6.61
N THR A 125 -5.39 -10.07 6.56
CA THR A 125 -4.19 -10.73 7.07
C THR A 125 -2.93 -10.15 6.44
N GLY A 126 -2.92 -9.94 5.11
CA GLY A 126 -1.82 -9.26 4.41
C GLY A 126 -1.60 -7.82 4.88
N MET A 127 -2.68 -7.04 5.08
CA MET A 127 -2.57 -5.69 5.62
C MET A 127 -2.01 -5.69 7.05
N VAL A 128 -2.46 -6.61 7.91
CA VAL A 128 -1.98 -6.69 9.29
C VAL A 128 -0.52 -7.13 9.33
N LEU A 129 -0.11 -8.10 8.50
CA LEU A 129 1.31 -8.47 8.35
C LEU A 129 2.17 -7.25 7.98
N ALA A 130 1.68 -6.41 7.02
CA ALA A 130 2.36 -5.16 6.66
C ALA A 130 2.47 -4.19 7.85
N LEU A 131 1.43 -4.07 8.68
CA LEU A 131 1.42 -3.19 9.84
C LEU A 131 2.38 -3.67 10.93
N LEU A 132 2.33 -4.96 11.29
CA LEU A 132 3.21 -5.55 12.29
C LEU A 132 4.68 -5.39 11.90
N SER A 133 4.98 -5.63 10.63
CA SER A 133 6.34 -5.53 10.08
C SER A 133 6.82 -4.07 10.03
N TRP A 134 6.04 -3.16 9.45
CA TRP A 134 6.39 -1.73 9.39
C TRP A 134 6.61 -1.10 10.77
N PHE A 135 5.71 -1.37 11.71
CA PHE A 135 5.83 -0.82 13.06
C PHE A 135 6.79 -1.61 13.97
N LYS A 136 7.48 -2.63 13.43
CA LYS A 136 8.48 -3.45 14.12
C LYS A 136 7.92 -4.10 15.39
N ILE A 137 6.74 -4.70 15.27
CA ILE A 137 6.14 -5.47 16.36
C ILE A 137 6.89 -6.79 16.49
N ASN A 138 7.57 -6.97 17.60
CA ASN A 138 8.28 -8.21 17.92
C ASN A 138 7.33 -9.15 18.68
N ASP A 139 6.47 -9.85 17.93
CA ASP A 139 5.50 -10.83 18.44
C ASP A 139 5.55 -12.08 17.57
N PRO A 140 5.76 -13.28 18.16
CA PRO A 140 5.90 -14.52 17.39
C PRO A 140 4.65 -14.89 16.60
N ARG A 141 3.47 -14.39 16.98
CA ARG A 141 2.21 -14.59 16.24
C ARG A 141 2.25 -13.98 14.83
N ARG A 142 3.18 -13.07 14.54
CA ARG A 142 3.42 -12.57 13.18
C ARG A 142 3.74 -13.70 12.20
N GLU A 143 4.43 -14.74 12.64
CA GLU A 143 4.79 -15.90 11.82
C GLU A 143 3.56 -16.76 11.45
N LEU A 144 2.53 -16.79 12.31
CA LEU A 144 1.25 -17.46 11.99
C LEU A 144 0.55 -16.79 10.81
N LEU A 145 0.57 -15.45 10.76
CA LEU A 145 0.00 -14.69 9.64
C LEU A 145 0.73 -15.00 8.33
N LEU A 146 2.06 -15.09 8.38
CA LEU A 146 2.87 -15.45 7.22
C LEU A 146 2.51 -16.87 6.74
N GLU A 147 2.51 -17.84 7.65
CA GLU A 147 2.16 -19.24 7.35
C GLU A 147 0.79 -19.34 6.67
N PHE A 148 -0.22 -18.70 7.26
CA PHE A 148 -1.56 -18.62 6.67
C PHE A 148 -1.51 -18.09 5.23
N LEU A 149 -0.82 -16.96 4.99
CA LEU A 149 -0.74 -16.35 3.66
C LEU A 149 -0.02 -17.26 2.64
N LEU A 150 1.04 -17.95 3.04
CA LEU A 150 1.74 -18.88 2.17
C LEU A 150 0.85 -20.07 1.78
N ASN A 151 0.08 -20.60 2.71
CA ASN A 151 -0.86 -21.71 2.48
C ASN A 151 -2.10 -21.29 1.66
N GLU A 152 -2.49 -20.01 1.72
CA GLU A 152 -3.61 -19.46 0.97
C GLU A 152 -3.28 -19.05 -0.47
N GLN A 153 -2.02 -19.16 -0.90
CA GLN A 153 -1.64 -18.81 -2.27
C GLN A 153 -2.29 -19.75 -3.28
N MET A 154 -2.94 -19.18 -4.29
CA MET A 154 -3.67 -19.92 -5.32
C MET A 154 -2.73 -20.40 -6.44
N ASP A 155 -3.22 -21.34 -7.25
CA ASP A 155 -2.44 -21.98 -8.34
C ASP A 155 -1.97 -20.97 -9.38
N ASP A 156 -2.76 -19.90 -9.67
CA ASP A 156 -2.41 -18.82 -10.57
C ASP A 156 -1.43 -17.79 -9.97
N GLY A 157 -0.96 -18.04 -8.74
CA GLY A 157 0.11 -17.32 -8.07
C GLY A 157 -0.33 -16.19 -7.14
N GLY A 158 -1.57 -15.72 -7.20
CA GLY A 158 -2.06 -14.66 -6.33
C GLY A 158 -2.91 -15.18 -5.16
N TRP A 159 -3.80 -14.33 -4.65
CA TRP A 159 -4.71 -14.61 -3.53
C TRP A 159 -6.12 -14.10 -3.79
N ASN A 160 -7.09 -14.73 -3.13
CA ASN A 160 -8.48 -14.26 -3.16
C ASN A 160 -9.15 -14.47 -1.79
N CYS A 161 -9.71 -13.41 -1.19
CA CYS A 161 -10.48 -13.49 0.06
C CYS A 161 -11.73 -14.37 -0.02
N GLN A 162 -12.16 -14.78 -1.21
CA GLN A 162 -13.32 -15.64 -1.43
C GLN A 162 -12.92 -17.09 -1.79
N ARG A 163 -11.67 -17.50 -1.53
CA ARG A 163 -11.20 -18.85 -1.80
C ARG A 163 -12.03 -19.90 -1.07
N ASP A 164 -12.34 -19.68 0.20
CA ASP A 164 -13.22 -20.50 1.03
C ASP A 164 -14.67 -20.55 0.52
N GLN A 165 -15.07 -19.58 -0.30
CA GLN A 165 -16.39 -19.52 -0.95
C GLN A 165 -16.39 -20.08 -2.38
N GLY A 166 -15.29 -20.73 -2.78
CA GLY A 166 -15.15 -21.38 -4.08
C GLY A 166 -14.57 -20.54 -5.20
N ALA A 167 -13.93 -19.38 -4.89
CA ALA A 167 -13.19 -18.65 -5.89
C ALA A 167 -12.01 -19.48 -6.41
N VAL A 168 -11.90 -19.60 -7.73
CA VAL A 168 -10.86 -20.39 -8.44
C VAL A 168 -9.78 -19.53 -9.09
N HIS A 169 -9.89 -18.19 -8.99
CA HIS A 169 -8.95 -17.23 -9.57
C HIS A 169 -8.57 -16.18 -8.54
N SER A 170 -7.33 -15.72 -8.61
CA SER A 170 -6.83 -14.66 -7.74
C SER A 170 -7.52 -13.32 -8.00
N SER A 171 -7.59 -12.52 -6.94
CA SER A 171 -8.12 -11.16 -6.95
C SER A 171 -6.99 -10.14 -6.98
N PHE A 172 -7.00 -9.19 -7.91
CA PHE A 172 -6.06 -8.07 -7.93
C PHE A 172 -6.01 -7.31 -6.59
N HIS A 173 -7.16 -7.13 -5.96
CA HIS A 173 -7.27 -6.42 -4.67
C HIS A 173 -6.62 -7.17 -3.53
N THR A 174 -6.89 -8.47 -3.42
CA THR A 174 -6.32 -9.32 -2.37
C THR A 174 -4.83 -9.48 -2.59
N THR A 175 -4.42 -9.79 -3.83
CA THR A 175 -3.03 -10.05 -4.18
C THR A 175 -2.12 -8.86 -3.87
N ILE A 176 -2.50 -7.62 -4.23
CA ILE A 176 -1.65 -6.45 -3.92
C ILE A 176 -1.54 -6.20 -2.41
N SER A 177 -2.61 -6.45 -1.65
CA SER A 177 -2.57 -6.26 -0.19
C SER A 177 -1.67 -7.29 0.50
N VAL A 178 -1.65 -8.54 0.01
CA VAL A 178 -0.73 -9.59 0.50
C VAL A 178 0.71 -9.27 0.10
N LEU A 179 0.95 -8.91 -1.16
CA LEU A 179 2.29 -8.55 -1.64
C LEU A 179 2.92 -7.39 -0.85
N GLU A 180 2.15 -6.36 -0.50
CA GLU A 180 2.64 -5.29 0.37
C GLU A 180 3.01 -5.84 1.77
N GLY A 181 2.24 -6.80 2.30
CA GLY A 181 2.53 -7.48 3.57
C GLY A 181 3.82 -8.29 3.54
N LEU A 182 3.97 -9.11 2.51
CA LEU A 182 5.16 -9.95 2.32
C LEU A 182 6.43 -9.10 2.15
N ARG A 183 6.36 -8.02 1.36
CA ARG A 183 7.49 -7.10 1.20
C ARG A 183 7.91 -6.48 2.54
N GLU A 184 6.95 -5.94 3.32
CA GLU A 184 7.26 -5.36 4.62
C GLU A 184 7.85 -6.40 5.59
N TYR A 185 7.42 -7.67 5.50
CA TYR A 185 8.00 -8.76 6.29
C TYR A 185 9.48 -8.99 5.95
N VAL A 186 9.84 -9.00 4.66
CA VAL A 186 11.23 -9.14 4.21
C VAL A 186 12.08 -7.95 4.66
N GLU A 187 11.58 -6.73 4.53
CA GLU A 187 12.26 -5.49 4.93
C GLU A 187 12.46 -5.38 6.45
N ALA A 188 11.58 -6.00 7.23
CA ALA A 188 11.66 -6.05 8.69
C ALA A 188 12.51 -7.23 9.23
N ASP A 189 13.38 -7.81 8.38
CA ASP A 189 14.27 -8.93 8.72
C ASP A 189 13.55 -10.23 9.13
N GLY A 190 12.40 -10.51 8.49
CA GLY A 190 11.72 -11.78 8.63
C GLY A 190 12.62 -12.98 8.30
N GLU A 191 12.49 -14.08 9.05
CA GLU A 191 13.40 -15.24 8.93
C GLU A 191 13.20 -16.04 7.64
N ARG A 192 11.95 -16.11 7.12
CA ARG A 192 11.55 -16.94 5.96
C ARG A 192 11.65 -16.19 4.63
N LYS A 193 12.66 -15.34 4.45
CA LYS A 193 12.82 -14.47 3.25
C LYS A 193 12.77 -15.22 1.93
N GLN A 194 13.37 -16.42 1.85
CA GLN A 194 13.41 -17.17 0.59
C GLN A 194 12.03 -17.71 0.18
N GLU A 195 11.26 -18.23 1.12
CA GLU A 195 9.88 -18.68 0.87
C GLU A 195 8.98 -17.51 0.44
N VAL A 196 9.11 -16.39 1.15
CA VAL A 196 8.37 -15.15 0.83
C VAL A 196 8.72 -14.67 -0.59
N ARG A 197 10.00 -14.62 -0.96
CA ARG A 197 10.43 -14.22 -2.31
C ARG A 197 9.87 -15.14 -3.40
N THR A 198 9.77 -16.44 -3.12
CA THR A 198 9.16 -17.41 -4.04
C THR A 198 7.67 -17.11 -4.23
N ALA A 199 6.94 -16.88 -3.14
CA ALA A 199 5.52 -16.51 -3.18
C ALA A 199 5.30 -15.16 -3.89
N GLU A 200 6.13 -14.15 -3.59
CA GLU A 200 6.10 -12.85 -4.28
C GLU A 200 6.35 -12.99 -5.78
N SER A 201 7.30 -13.83 -6.20
CA SER A 201 7.62 -14.04 -7.61
C SER A 201 6.42 -14.60 -8.37
N ARG A 202 5.73 -15.61 -7.81
CA ARG A 202 4.50 -16.17 -8.39
C ARG A 202 3.39 -15.12 -8.48
N ALA A 203 3.23 -14.29 -7.47
CA ALA A 203 2.19 -13.26 -7.45
C ALA A 203 2.52 -12.06 -8.37
N ARG A 204 3.79 -11.76 -8.59
CA ARG A 204 4.20 -10.81 -9.65
C ARG A 204 3.87 -11.36 -11.02
N GLU A 205 4.10 -12.65 -11.27
CA GLU A 205 3.71 -13.31 -12.52
C GLU A 205 2.20 -13.20 -12.78
N PHE A 206 1.36 -13.42 -11.76
CA PHE A 206 -0.08 -13.16 -11.87
C PHE A 206 -0.37 -11.73 -12.36
N PHE A 207 0.30 -10.70 -11.81
CA PHE A 207 0.11 -9.34 -12.28
C PHE A 207 0.63 -9.11 -13.69
N LEU A 208 1.78 -9.68 -14.04
CA LEU A 208 2.43 -9.51 -15.35
C LEU A 208 1.62 -10.12 -16.49
N VAL A 209 1.09 -11.33 -16.33
CA VAL A 209 0.23 -11.96 -17.35
C VAL A 209 -1.07 -11.20 -17.58
N HIS A 210 -1.47 -10.37 -16.62
CA HIS A 210 -2.63 -9.50 -16.71
C HIS A 210 -2.27 -8.05 -17.08
N HIS A 211 -1.02 -7.76 -17.46
CA HIS A 211 -0.53 -6.38 -17.66
C HIS A 211 -1.02 -5.43 -16.57
N LEU A 212 -1.07 -5.91 -15.31
CA LEU A 212 -1.55 -5.24 -14.11
C LEU A 212 -3.05 -4.87 -14.08
N TYR A 213 -3.79 -4.92 -15.18
CA TYR A 213 -5.19 -4.47 -15.21
C TYR A 213 -6.05 -5.07 -16.33
N ARG A 214 -5.50 -5.99 -17.13
CA ARG A 214 -6.19 -6.58 -18.26
C ARG A 214 -6.61 -8.03 -17.98
N SER A 215 -7.56 -8.51 -18.72
CA SER A 215 -7.87 -9.94 -18.82
C SER A 215 -6.80 -10.62 -19.67
N HIS A 216 -6.10 -11.62 -19.14
CA HIS A 216 -5.13 -12.40 -19.90
C HIS A 216 -5.76 -13.18 -21.08
N ARG A 217 -7.08 -13.43 -21.02
CA ARG A 217 -7.80 -14.17 -22.07
C ARG A 217 -8.24 -13.29 -23.24
N THR A 218 -8.64 -12.05 -22.97
CA THR A 218 -9.22 -11.16 -24.00
C THR A 218 -8.36 -9.94 -24.31
N GLY A 219 -7.35 -9.62 -23.47
CA GLY A 219 -6.59 -8.39 -23.56
C GLY A 219 -7.34 -7.12 -23.12
N GLU A 220 -8.65 -7.24 -22.87
CA GLU A 220 -9.49 -6.11 -22.49
C GLU A 220 -9.22 -5.66 -21.05
N VAL A 221 -9.54 -4.40 -20.75
CA VAL A 221 -9.46 -3.86 -19.38
C VAL A 221 -10.44 -4.59 -18.48
N SER A 222 -9.95 -5.31 -17.47
CA SER A 222 -10.76 -6.13 -16.56
C SER A 222 -11.73 -5.29 -15.74
N ASN A 223 -11.31 -4.08 -15.33
CA ASN A 223 -12.12 -3.12 -14.60
C ASN A 223 -11.59 -1.70 -14.83
N LEU A 224 -12.44 -0.80 -15.31
CA LEU A 224 -12.07 0.59 -15.56
C LEU A 224 -11.58 1.35 -14.32
N THR A 225 -11.99 0.92 -13.12
CA THR A 225 -11.51 1.52 -11.87
C THR A 225 -10.02 1.26 -11.64
N PHE A 226 -9.46 0.17 -12.17
CA PHE A 226 -8.04 -0.14 -12.07
C PHE A 226 -7.15 0.89 -12.76
N THR A 227 -7.69 1.58 -13.76
CA THR A 227 -6.97 2.64 -14.47
C THR A 227 -7.09 4.01 -13.79
N ARG A 228 -7.86 4.18 -12.71
CA ARG A 228 -8.08 5.45 -12.02
C ARG A 228 -7.23 5.53 -10.76
N PHE A 229 -6.22 6.39 -10.78
CA PHE A 229 -5.28 6.55 -9.68
C PHE A 229 -5.95 7.19 -8.46
N SER A 230 -5.87 6.49 -7.33
CA SER A 230 -6.48 6.88 -6.07
C SER A 230 -5.44 7.03 -4.96
N PHE A 231 -5.71 7.95 -4.02
CA PHE A 231 -5.00 7.98 -2.76
C PHE A 231 -5.93 8.48 -1.64
N PRO A 232 -6.01 7.78 -0.50
CA PRO A 232 -5.47 6.44 -0.23
C PRO A 232 -6.18 5.37 -1.08
N PRO A 233 -5.47 4.35 -1.56
CA PRO A 233 -6.08 3.26 -2.32
C PRO A 233 -6.92 2.32 -1.43
N ARG A 234 -6.77 2.38 -0.12
CA ARG A 234 -7.45 1.51 0.84
C ARG A 234 -7.10 0.03 0.58
N TRP A 235 -8.10 -0.84 0.41
CA TRP A 235 -7.88 -2.22 -0.05
C TRP A 235 -7.92 -2.36 -1.58
N HIS A 236 -8.29 -1.28 -2.29
CA HIS A 236 -8.47 -1.35 -3.73
C HIS A 236 -7.14 -1.37 -4.49
N HIS A 237 -7.13 -2.15 -5.54
CA HIS A 237 -6.09 -2.13 -6.56
C HIS A 237 -6.31 -0.98 -7.54
N ASP A 238 -5.23 -0.34 -7.97
CA ASP A 238 -5.08 0.42 -9.20
C ASP A 238 -3.67 0.21 -9.78
N VAL A 239 -3.51 0.49 -11.07
CA VAL A 239 -2.24 0.28 -11.79
C VAL A 239 -1.07 0.99 -11.10
N LEU A 240 -1.27 2.22 -10.63
CA LEU A 240 -0.19 2.99 -9.98
C LEU A 240 0.21 2.37 -8.63
N ARG A 241 -0.74 1.77 -7.88
CA ARG A 241 -0.43 1.05 -6.63
C ARG A 241 0.47 -0.15 -6.90
N THR A 242 0.15 -0.93 -7.93
CA THR A 242 0.94 -2.12 -8.25
C THR A 242 2.31 -1.77 -8.84
N LEU A 243 2.41 -0.79 -9.74
CA LEU A 243 3.70 -0.30 -10.23
C LEU A 243 4.58 0.22 -9.08
N ASP A 244 3.99 0.93 -8.11
CA ASP A 244 4.72 1.41 -6.95
C ASP A 244 5.21 0.28 -6.04
N TYR A 245 4.47 -0.84 -5.97
CA TYR A 245 4.95 -2.08 -5.34
C TYR A 245 6.13 -2.68 -6.13
N PHE A 246 6.04 -2.82 -7.47
CA PHE A 246 7.14 -3.33 -8.30
C PHE A 246 8.41 -2.50 -8.09
N ARG A 247 8.30 -1.18 -8.15
CA ARG A 247 9.39 -0.27 -7.83
C ARG A 247 9.95 -0.48 -6.42
N ALA A 248 9.07 -0.60 -5.41
CA ALA A 248 9.48 -0.74 -4.00
C ALA A 248 10.14 -2.09 -3.70
N SER A 249 9.88 -3.11 -4.50
CA SER A 249 10.50 -4.44 -4.42
C SER A 249 11.68 -4.61 -5.37
N ASP A 250 12.17 -3.51 -5.96
CA ASP A 250 13.29 -3.47 -6.91
C ASP A 250 13.16 -4.53 -8.01
N ALA A 251 11.96 -4.64 -8.58
CA ALA A 251 11.68 -5.61 -9.64
C ALA A 251 12.48 -5.28 -10.90
N GLN A 252 12.94 -6.33 -11.59
CA GLN A 252 13.66 -6.19 -12.86
C GLN A 252 12.72 -5.75 -13.97
N TYR A 253 13.30 -5.25 -15.07
CA TYR A 253 12.56 -4.95 -16.28
C TYR A 253 11.76 -6.15 -16.78
N ASP A 254 10.52 -5.90 -17.20
CA ASP A 254 9.66 -6.84 -17.91
C ASP A 254 8.83 -6.07 -18.93
N GLU A 255 8.84 -6.51 -20.21
CA GLU A 255 8.15 -5.84 -21.31
C GLU A 255 6.63 -5.69 -21.08
N ARG A 256 6.03 -6.59 -20.31
CA ARG A 256 4.60 -6.55 -19.95
C ARG A 256 4.22 -5.36 -19.07
N LEU A 257 5.21 -4.66 -18.51
CA LEU A 257 5.02 -3.40 -17.77
C LEU A 257 4.97 -2.16 -18.68
N GLU A 258 5.33 -2.26 -19.95
CA GLU A 258 5.32 -1.11 -20.88
C GLU A 258 3.92 -0.49 -21.02
N ASP A 259 2.87 -1.32 -21.17
CA ASP A 259 1.48 -0.86 -21.26
C ASP A 259 1.00 -0.15 -19.98
N PRO A 260 1.18 -0.70 -18.76
CA PRO A 260 0.91 0.03 -17.52
C PRO A 260 1.71 1.34 -17.37
N ILE A 261 2.98 1.36 -17.75
CA ILE A 261 3.82 2.57 -17.72
C ILE A 261 3.30 3.61 -18.74
N ALA A 262 2.95 3.18 -19.95
CA ALA A 262 2.34 4.07 -20.96
C ALA A 262 1.03 4.69 -20.43
N LEU A 263 0.23 3.94 -19.68
CA LEU A 263 -0.96 4.48 -19.01
C LEU A 263 -0.61 5.57 -17.99
N VAL A 264 0.46 5.40 -17.21
CA VAL A 264 0.94 6.44 -16.26
C VAL A 264 1.36 7.69 -17.02
N LEU A 265 2.17 7.54 -18.07
CA LEU A 265 2.63 8.67 -18.89
C LEU A 265 1.47 9.41 -19.56
N LYS A 266 0.50 8.69 -20.14
CA LYS A 266 -0.71 9.26 -20.77
C LYS A 266 -1.53 10.15 -19.83
N LYS A 267 -1.45 9.90 -18.51
CA LYS A 267 -2.21 10.67 -17.51
C LYS A 267 -1.45 11.86 -16.93
N ARG A 268 -0.22 12.07 -17.37
CA ARG A 268 0.58 13.22 -16.98
C ARG A 268 -0.02 14.49 -17.55
N LEU A 269 -0.20 15.50 -16.71
CA LEU A 269 -0.64 16.82 -17.12
C LEU A 269 0.53 17.62 -17.74
N ASN A 270 0.21 18.72 -18.44
CA ASN A 270 1.22 19.57 -19.08
C ASN A 270 2.19 20.19 -18.07
N ASP A 271 1.77 20.37 -16.81
CA ASP A 271 2.59 20.88 -15.71
C ASP A 271 3.43 19.79 -14.99
N GLY A 272 3.48 18.59 -15.57
CA GLY A 272 4.26 17.47 -15.02
C GLY A 272 3.62 16.73 -13.85
N ARG A 273 2.37 17.00 -13.50
CA ARG A 273 1.66 16.44 -12.34
C ARG A 273 0.61 15.40 -12.75
N TRP A 274 0.05 14.71 -11.76
CA TRP A 274 -1.09 13.78 -11.92
C TRP A 274 -2.24 14.17 -11.01
N ASN A 275 -3.47 14.08 -11.53
CA ASN A 275 -4.68 14.35 -10.76
C ASN A 275 -5.00 13.21 -9.78
N LEU A 276 -5.69 13.54 -8.68
CA LEU A 276 -6.49 12.57 -7.95
C LEU A 276 -7.70 12.20 -8.80
N GLN A 277 -7.74 10.96 -9.32
CA GLN A 277 -8.77 10.55 -10.29
C GLN A 277 -9.95 9.84 -9.63
N ASN A 278 -9.73 9.28 -8.44
CA ASN A 278 -10.76 8.54 -7.73
C ASN A 278 -10.60 8.69 -6.21
N ARG A 279 -11.73 8.69 -5.53
CA ARG A 279 -11.84 8.58 -4.08
C ARG A 279 -12.84 7.48 -3.77
N HIS A 280 -12.41 6.49 -3.00
CA HIS A 280 -13.29 5.39 -2.61
C HIS A 280 -14.37 5.89 -1.64
N PRO A 281 -15.67 5.58 -1.89
CA PRO A 281 -16.77 6.02 -1.04
C PRO A 281 -16.62 5.53 0.39
N GLY A 282 -16.95 6.37 1.35
CA GLY A 282 -16.90 6.05 2.78
C GLY A 282 -16.60 7.28 3.63
N LYS A 283 -16.82 7.15 4.95
CA LYS A 283 -16.56 8.20 5.91
C LYS A 283 -15.05 8.34 6.14
N THR A 284 -14.54 9.57 6.13
CA THR A 284 -13.16 9.92 6.47
C THR A 284 -13.14 10.93 7.60
N PHE A 285 -12.05 11.01 8.37
CA PHE A 285 -11.89 12.06 9.38
C PHE A 285 -11.63 13.42 8.75
N PHE A 286 -10.99 13.45 7.60
CA PHE A 286 -10.69 14.67 6.83
C PHE A 286 -10.36 14.31 5.37
N GLU A 287 -10.48 15.31 4.52
CA GLU A 287 -10.02 15.23 3.14
C GLU A 287 -8.56 15.65 3.05
N MET A 288 -7.74 14.85 2.36
CA MET A 288 -6.33 15.15 2.13
C MET A 288 -6.13 15.92 0.82
N GLU A 289 -6.82 15.47 -0.23
CA GLU A 289 -6.74 16.03 -1.58
C GLU A 289 -8.10 15.97 -2.27
N GLN A 290 -8.29 16.79 -3.30
CA GLN A 290 -9.57 16.92 -4.02
C GLN A 290 -9.54 16.15 -5.34
N VAL A 291 -10.58 15.35 -5.62
CA VAL A 291 -10.76 14.66 -6.91
C VAL A 291 -10.81 15.67 -8.06
N GLY A 292 -10.14 15.35 -9.16
CA GLY A 292 -10.02 16.21 -10.34
C GLY A 292 -8.94 17.30 -10.25
N ARG A 293 -8.25 17.43 -9.12
CA ARG A 293 -7.14 18.37 -8.93
C ARG A 293 -5.80 17.64 -8.87
N ALA A 294 -4.70 18.38 -9.13
CA ALA A 294 -3.36 17.86 -9.02
C ALA A 294 -3.12 17.27 -7.62
N SER A 295 -2.72 15.99 -7.58
CA SER A 295 -2.48 15.21 -6.38
C SER A 295 -0.98 15.11 -6.11
N ARG A 296 -0.52 15.54 -4.94
CA ARG A 296 0.87 15.33 -4.54
C ARG A 296 1.17 13.84 -4.37
N TRP A 297 0.21 13.06 -3.87
CA TRP A 297 0.39 11.62 -3.70
C TRP A 297 0.54 10.90 -5.03
N ASN A 298 -0.37 11.11 -5.98
CA ASN A 298 -0.28 10.45 -7.27
C ASN A 298 0.94 10.94 -8.06
N THR A 299 1.29 12.24 -7.96
CA THR A 299 2.49 12.80 -8.59
C THR A 299 3.76 12.19 -8.01
N LEU A 300 3.90 12.12 -6.68
CA LEU A 300 5.05 11.47 -6.03
C LEU A 300 5.19 10.00 -6.47
N ARG A 301 4.08 9.25 -6.41
CA ARG A 301 4.08 7.82 -6.78
C ARG A 301 4.41 7.61 -8.26
N ALA A 302 3.84 8.43 -9.15
CA ALA A 302 4.12 8.34 -10.58
C ALA A 302 5.58 8.68 -10.89
N LEU A 303 6.14 9.76 -10.32
CA LEU A 303 7.54 10.15 -10.54
C LEU A 303 8.50 9.06 -10.08
N ARG A 304 8.35 8.52 -8.86
CA ARG A 304 9.26 7.49 -8.37
C ARG A 304 9.14 6.15 -9.13
N VAL A 305 7.95 5.85 -9.68
CA VAL A 305 7.75 4.71 -10.58
C VAL A 305 8.48 4.95 -11.90
N LEU A 306 8.38 6.13 -12.50
CA LEU A 306 9.06 6.47 -13.75
C LEU A 306 10.58 6.50 -13.57
N ASP A 307 11.09 7.11 -12.47
CA ASP A 307 12.52 7.11 -12.13
C ASP A 307 13.08 5.68 -11.97
N TRP A 308 12.29 4.77 -11.38
CA TRP A 308 12.66 3.35 -11.30
C TRP A 308 12.66 2.71 -12.68
N TRP A 309 11.59 2.91 -13.46
CA TRP A 309 11.45 2.33 -14.80
C TRP A 309 12.61 2.71 -15.73
N ASP A 310 13.01 4.00 -15.72
CA ASP A 310 14.12 4.49 -16.54
C ASP A 310 15.48 3.87 -16.15
N ARG A 311 15.61 3.41 -14.89
CA ARG A 311 16.84 2.74 -14.42
C ARG A 311 16.91 1.25 -14.76
N VAL A 312 15.76 0.57 -14.82
CA VAL A 312 15.73 -0.90 -15.05
C VAL A 312 15.57 -1.26 -16.51
N ARG A 313 15.12 -0.32 -17.34
CA ARG A 313 15.00 -0.46 -18.79
C ARG A 313 16.35 -0.23 -19.48
#